data_c6f82002f344f8deb3d3e4c8d087ad48
#
_entry.id   c6f82002f344f8deb3d3e4c8d087ad48
#
_cell.length_a   1.000
_cell.length_b   1.000
_cell.length_c   1.000
_cell.angle_alpha   90.00
_cell.angle_beta   90.00
_cell.angle_gamma   90.00
#
_symmetry.space_group_name_H-M   'P 1'
#
loop_
_entity.id
_entity.type
_entity.pdbx_description
1 polymer ?
#
loop_
_entity_poly.entity_id
_entity_poly.type
_entity_poly.pdbx_seq_one_letter_code
_entity_poly.pdbx_strand_id
1 'polypeptide(L)'
;MLGLKLPTDPRWVKLVEGNISEILTDHAWCEQKAASNAISTIVRYPELTDLVEELTLIAQEEMEHFGMVVEKIKARGWVLGHERKDDYVGELSKFIKRGGSREEQLVDRLLFAAMIEARSCERFKMLSERIDDEDLATFYRDLMVSEAGHYTTFLGFARKYHGGVDVNARWQAFLDFEAGIMQRYGTKETMHG
;
A
#
# COMPACT_ATOMS: atom_id res chain seq x y z
N MET A 1 -5.57 -13.53 -0.49
CA MET A 1 -4.43 -13.17 -1.33
C MET A 1 -3.33 -12.62 -0.44
N LEU A 2 -2.06 -12.89 -0.70
CA LEU A 2 -0.88 -12.41 0.05
C LEU A 2 -0.95 -12.59 1.58
N GLY A 3 -1.67 -13.61 2.06
CA GLY A 3 -1.83 -13.91 3.48
C GLY A 3 -2.90 -13.11 4.22
N LEU A 4 -3.52 -12.11 3.58
CA LEU A 4 -4.59 -11.31 4.19
C LEU A 4 -5.72 -12.21 4.72
N LYS A 5 -6.17 -11.97 5.96
CA LYS A 5 -7.17 -12.80 6.65
C LYS A 5 -8.59 -12.46 6.25
N LEU A 6 -8.86 -11.19 5.93
CA LEU A 6 -10.17 -10.74 5.46
C LEU A 6 -10.05 -10.15 4.05
N PRO A 7 -10.81 -10.67 3.08
CA PRO A 7 -10.92 -10.02 1.77
C PRO A 7 -11.75 -8.73 1.88
N THR A 8 -11.55 -7.83 0.92
CA THR A 8 -12.43 -6.67 0.73
C THR A 8 -13.85 -7.15 0.39
N ASP A 9 -14.86 -6.50 0.95
CA ASP A 9 -16.27 -6.75 0.60
C ASP A 9 -16.49 -6.42 -0.89
N PRO A 10 -17.00 -7.35 -1.71
CA PRO A 10 -17.23 -7.08 -3.14
C PRO A 10 -18.16 -5.89 -3.43
N ARG A 11 -19.00 -5.48 -2.46
CA ARG A 11 -19.86 -4.29 -2.58
C ARG A 11 -19.04 -2.99 -2.64
N TRP A 12 -17.79 -3.00 -2.18
CA TRP A 12 -16.88 -1.87 -2.27
C TRP A 12 -16.67 -1.41 -3.72
N VAL A 13 -16.66 -2.31 -4.71
CA VAL A 13 -16.54 -1.95 -6.13
C VAL A 13 -17.68 -1.01 -6.56
N LYS A 14 -18.90 -1.24 -6.09
CA LYS A 14 -20.04 -0.36 -6.40
C LYS A 14 -19.90 1.03 -5.76
N LEU A 15 -19.27 1.11 -4.59
CA LEU A 15 -18.93 2.41 -3.99
C LEU A 15 -17.89 3.15 -4.85
N VAL A 16 -16.86 2.43 -5.33
CA VAL A 16 -15.84 2.99 -6.24
C VAL A 16 -16.49 3.52 -7.51
N GLU A 17 -17.36 2.75 -8.17
CA GLU A 17 -18.06 3.14 -9.40
C GLU A 17 -18.93 4.40 -9.21
N GLY A 18 -19.52 4.56 -8.03
CA GLY A 18 -20.27 5.77 -7.67
C GLY A 18 -19.40 7.01 -7.43
N ASN A 19 -18.08 6.83 -7.21
CA ASN A 19 -17.18 7.89 -6.72
C ASN A 19 -15.78 7.82 -7.37
N ILE A 20 -15.69 7.49 -8.65
CA ILE A 20 -14.40 7.25 -9.36
C ILE A 20 -13.43 8.43 -9.19
N SER A 21 -13.91 9.67 -9.29
CA SER A 21 -13.06 10.87 -9.13
C SER A 21 -12.38 10.94 -7.77
N GLU A 22 -13.14 10.66 -6.71
CA GLU A 22 -12.63 10.67 -5.34
C GLU A 22 -11.66 9.51 -5.06
N ILE A 23 -11.96 8.33 -5.61
CA ILE A 23 -11.10 7.14 -5.49
C ILE A 23 -9.79 7.33 -6.24
N LEU A 24 -9.80 7.87 -7.47
CA LEU A 24 -8.56 8.18 -8.19
C LEU A 24 -7.74 9.25 -7.48
N THR A 25 -8.41 10.26 -6.90
CA THR A 25 -7.71 11.27 -6.10
C THR A 25 -7.06 10.64 -4.87
N ASP A 26 -7.77 9.81 -4.11
CA ASP A 26 -7.24 9.10 -2.95
C ASP A 26 -6.08 8.18 -3.34
N HIS A 27 -6.25 7.42 -4.43
CA HIS A 27 -5.22 6.55 -4.99
C HIS A 27 -3.94 7.32 -5.33
N ALA A 28 -4.02 8.43 -6.08
CA ALA A 28 -2.84 9.25 -6.38
C ALA A 28 -2.08 9.64 -5.10
N TRP A 29 -2.78 10.05 -4.05
CA TRP A 29 -2.13 10.39 -2.79
C TRP A 29 -1.58 9.18 -2.04
N CYS A 30 -2.13 7.97 -2.24
CA CYS A 30 -1.55 6.74 -1.70
C CYS A 30 -0.19 6.45 -2.33
N GLU A 31 -0.05 6.53 -3.65
CA GLU A 31 1.22 6.34 -4.37
C GLU A 31 2.29 7.36 -3.91
N GLN A 32 1.91 8.65 -3.84
CA GLN A 32 2.82 9.68 -3.34
C GLN A 32 3.29 9.39 -1.90
N LYS A 33 2.42 8.88 -1.03
CA LYS A 33 2.78 8.49 0.34
C LYS A 33 3.68 7.27 0.38
N ALA A 34 3.47 6.28 -0.50
CA ALA A 34 4.32 5.11 -0.64
C ALA A 34 5.74 5.54 -1.04
N ALA A 35 5.89 6.40 -2.06
CA ALA A 35 7.17 6.99 -2.42
C ALA A 35 7.84 7.72 -1.24
N SER A 36 7.08 8.55 -0.51
CA SER A 36 7.59 9.28 0.67
C SER A 36 8.04 8.34 1.78
N ASN A 37 7.35 7.21 1.99
CA ASN A 37 7.73 6.19 2.97
C ASN A 37 9.05 5.50 2.59
N ALA A 38 9.24 5.16 1.31
CA ALA A 38 10.49 4.61 0.79
C ALA A 38 11.65 5.60 1.01
N ILE A 39 11.50 6.88 0.60
CA ILE A 39 12.49 7.94 0.81
C ILE A 39 12.80 8.13 2.31
N SER A 40 11.78 8.15 3.16
CA SER A 40 11.97 8.27 4.62
C SER A 40 12.73 7.07 5.21
N THR A 41 12.60 5.89 4.63
CA THR A 41 13.34 4.69 5.04
C THR A 41 14.79 4.78 4.62
N ILE A 42 15.10 5.23 3.40
CA ILE A 42 16.45 5.53 2.92
C ILE A 42 17.17 6.50 3.88
N VAL A 43 16.50 7.61 4.23
CA VAL A 43 17.08 8.61 5.15
C VAL A 43 17.44 8.02 6.51
N ARG A 44 16.66 7.05 7.00
CA ARG A 44 16.90 6.42 8.31
C ARG A 44 17.98 5.35 8.29
N TYR A 45 18.19 4.68 7.16
CA TYR A 45 19.08 3.53 7.03
C TYR A 45 20.05 3.66 5.84
N PRO A 46 20.79 4.79 5.72
CA PRO A 46 21.66 5.06 4.57
C PRO A 46 22.85 4.10 4.48
N GLU A 47 23.18 3.38 5.56
CA GLU A 47 24.26 2.40 5.61
C GLU A 47 23.89 1.05 4.97
N LEU A 48 22.60 0.79 4.73
CA LEU A 48 22.11 -0.46 4.11
C LEU A 48 22.02 -0.25 2.58
N THR A 49 23.15 -0.31 1.90
CA THR A 49 23.30 0.10 0.49
C THR A 49 22.31 -0.59 -0.44
N ASP A 50 22.13 -1.90 -0.33
CA ASP A 50 21.20 -2.65 -1.17
C ASP A 50 19.73 -2.31 -0.88
N LEU A 51 19.39 -2.01 0.38
CA LEU A 51 18.07 -1.48 0.72
C LEU A 51 17.87 -0.08 0.12
N VAL A 52 18.88 0.78 0.19
CA VAL A 52 18.86 2.12 -0.41
C VAL A 52 18.65 2.05 -1.93
N GLU A 53 19.40 1.17 -2.62
CA GLU A 53 19.28 0.98 -4.06
C GLU A 53 17.85 0.55 -4.43
N GLU A 54 17.32 -0.47 -3.79
CA GLU A 54 15.99 -0.99 -4.09
C GLU A 54 14.86 -0.01 -3.74
N LEU A 55 14.93 0.61 -2.57
CA LEU A 55 13.92 1.61 -2.18
C LEU A 55 13.96 2.87 -3.06
N THR A 56 15.10 3.17 -3.68
CA THR A 56 15.19 4.25 -4.68
C THR A 56 14.39 3.90 -5.92
N LEU A 57 14.47 2.65 -6.40
CA LEU A 57 13.68 2.17 -7.54
C LEU A 57 12.18 2.17 -7.20
N ILE A 58 11.81 1.65 -6.04
CA ILE A 58 10.41 1.66 -5.57
C ILE A 58 9.88 3.11 -5.51
N ALA A 59 10.64 4.04 -4.91
CA ALA A 59 10.19 5.44 -4.82
C ALA A 59 9.97 6.09 -6.20
N GLN A 60 10.79 5.75 -7.20
CA GLN A 60 10.62 6.21 -8.57
C GLN A 60 9.37 5.62 -9.21
N GLU A 61 9.16 4.29 -9.07
CA GLU A 61 8.01 3.58 -9.59
C GLU A 61 6.70 4.09 -8.97
N GLU A 62 6.65 4.32 -7.67
CA GLU A 62 5.48 4.90 -6.99
C GLU A 62 5.15 6.31 -7.50
N MET A 63 6.16 7.12 -7.80
CA MET A 63 5.93 8.44 -8.41
C MET A 63 5.51 8.34 -9.88
N GLU A 64 5.90 7.29 -10.60
CA GLU A 64 5.38 7.00 -11.94
C GLU A 64 3.90 6.58 -11.84
N HIS A 65 3.53 5.70 -10.88
CA HIS A 65 2.14 5.33 -10.61
C HIS A 65 1.29 6.56 -10.27
N PHE A 66 1.78 7.43 -9.39
CA PHE A 66 1.12 8.72 -9.12
C PHE A 66 0.83 9.48 -10.42
N GLY A 67 1.83 9.61 -11.30
CA GLY A 67 1.69 10.28 -12.60
C GLY A 67 0.63 9.62 -13.48
N MET A 68 0.63 8.28 -13.55
CA MET A 68 -0.36 7.50 -14.30
C MET A 68 -1.79 7.71 -13.78
N VAL A 69 -1.99 7.74 -12.46
CA VAL A 69 -3.30 8.04 -11.85
C VAL A 69 -3.75 9.47 -12.20
N VAL A 70 -2.84 10.44 -12.11
CA VAL A 70 -3.13 11.85 -12.49
C VAL A 70 -3.56 11.95 -13.96
N GLU A 71 -2.93 11.19 -14.86
CA GLU A 71 -3.36 11.16 -16.28
C GLU A 71 -4.76 10.54 -16.43
N LYS A 72 -5.12 9.49 -15.65
CA LYS A 72 -6.49 8.95 -15.63
C LYS A 72 -7.54 9.98 -15.17
N ILE A 73 -7.19 10.81 -14.17
CA ILE A 73 -8.01 11.92 -13.68
C ILE A 73 -8.20 12.96 -14.79
N LYS A 74 -7.12 13.41 -15.41
CA LYS A 74 -7.14 14.43 -16.50
C LYS A 74 -7.89 13.96 -17.73
N ALA A 75 -7.70 12.71 -18.15
CA ALA A 75 -8.39 12.13 -19.32
C ALA A 75 -9.92 12.12 -19.15
N ARG A 76 -10.41 12.13 -17.90
CA ARG A 76 -11.84 12.22 -17.56
C ARG A 76 -12.33 13.65 -17.37
N GLY A 77 -11.49 14.66 -17.63
CA GLY A 77 -11.81 16.07 -17.46
C GLY A 77 -11.86 16.55 -16.00
N TRP A 78 -11.28 15.77 -15.10
CA TRP A 78 -11.23 16.11 -13.67
C TRP A 78 -9.89 16.72 -13.28
N VAL A 79 -9.83 17.27 -12.06
CA VAL A 79 -8.63 17.86 -11.45
C VAL A 79 -8.30 17.04 -10.21
N LEU A 80 -7.00 16.82 -9.96
CA LEU A 80 -6.55 16.18 -8.74
C LEU A 80 -7.05 16.98 -7.52
N GLY A 81 -7.83 16.33 -6.68
CA GLY A 81 -8.34 16.91 -5.45
C GLY A 81 -7.29 16.96 -4.34
N HIS A 82 -7.66 17.56 -3.21
CA HIS A 82 -6.81 17.57 -2.02
C HIS A 82 -6.65 16.19 -1.40
N GLU A 83 -5.51 15.96 -0.76
CA GLU A 83 -5.26 14.79 0.06
C GLU A 83 -6.36 14.63 1.13
N ARG A 84 -6.83 13.40 1.30
CA ARG A 84 -7.76 13.02 2.35
C ARG A 84 -7.04 12.21 3.42
N LYS A 85 -7.59 12.25 4.64
CA LYS A 85 -7.06 11.45 5.74
C LYS A 85 -7.35 9.98 5.48
N ASP A 86 -6.30 9.17 5.46
CA ASP A 86 -6.42 7.73 5.40
C ASP A 86 -6.49 7.16 6.84
N ASP A 87 -7.70 6.80 7.26
CA ASP A 87 -7.94 6.25 8.60
C ASP A 87 -7.36 4.83 8.73
N TYR A 88 -7.35 4.03 7.66
CA TYR A 88 -6.77 2.69 7.65
C TYR A 88 -5.27 2.74 7.91
N VAL A 89 -4.53 3.54 7.14
CA VAL A 89 -3.08 3.72 7.31
C VAL A 89 -2.78 4.31 8.69
N GLY A 90 -3.60 5.27 9.15
CA GLY A 90 -3.49 5.86 10.48
C GLY A 90 -3.63 4.83 11.61
N GLU A 91 -4.59 3.91 11.51
CA GLU A 91 -4.76 2.81 12.47
C GLU A 91 -3.63 1.79 12.37
N LEU A 92 -3.27 1.36 11.17
CA LEU A 92 -2.19 0.38 10.94
C LEU A 92 -0.85 0.89 11.52
N SER A 93 -0.56 2.18 11.37
CA SER A 93 0.66 2.81 11.87
C SER A 93 0.81 2.73 13.40
N LYS A 94 -0.29 2.61 14.14
CA LYS A 94 -0.26 2.45 15.60
C LYS A 94 0.31 1.10 16.04
N PHE A 95 0.34 0.12 15.14
CA PHE A 95 0.89 -1.20 15.42
C PHE A 95 2.41 -1.26 15.30
N ILE A 96 3.02 -0.26 14.66
CA ILE A 96 4.48 -0.14 14.61
C ILE A 96 5.01 0.11 16.02
N LYS A 97 5.98 -0.70 16.44
CA LYS A 97 6.63 -0.53 17.75
C LYS A 97 7.34 0.82 17.82
N ARG A 98 7.12 1.54 18.90
CA ARG A 98 7.84 2.76 19.23
C ARG A 98 8.95 2.40 20.20
N GLY A 99 10.21 2.46 19.75
CA GLY A 99 11.39 2.05 20.54
C GLY A 99 11.86 0.64 20.16
N GLY A 100 12.76 0.08 20.97
CA GLY A 100 13.47 -1.16 20.65
C GLY A 100 14.75 -0.91 19.87
N SER A 101 15.38 -1.98 19.37
CA SER A 101 16.60 -1.88 18.58
C SER A 101 16.33 -1.23 17.21
N ARG A 102 17.38 -0.82 16.53
CA ARG A 102 17.31 -0.24 15.20
C ARG A 102 16.77 -1.25 14.19
N GLU A 103 17.14 -2.51 14.35
CA GLU A 103 16.67 -3.62 13.52
C GLU A 103 15.18 -3.92 13.74
N GLU A 104 14.72 -3.92 14.98
CA GLU A 104 13.28 -4.08 15.31
C GLU A 104 12.44 -2.98 14.64
N GLN A 105 12.93 -1.74 14.67
CA GLN A 105 12.25 -0.61 14.04
C GLN A 105 12.24 -0.74 12.51
N LEU A 106 13.33 -1.23 11.91
CA LEU A 106 13.41 -1.48 10.47
C LEU A 106 12.44 -2.58 10.05
N VAL A 107 12.43 -3.70 10.76
CA VAL A 107 11.51 -4.82 10.49
C VAL A 107 10.07 -4.34 10.51
N ASP A 108 9.65 -3.65 11.57
CA ASP A 108 8.27 -3.16 11.68
C ASP A 108 7.91 -2.18 10.55
N ARG A 109 8.85 -1.33 10.15
CA ARG A 109 8.67 -0.39 9.04
C ARG A 109 8.49 -1.09 7.70
N LEU A 110 9.30 -2.11 7.44
CA LEU A 110 9.21 -2.92 6.21
C LEU A 110 7.93 -3.78 6.19
N LEU A 111 7.53 -4.36 7.33
CA LEU A 111 6.28 -5.10 7.43
C LEU A 111 5.04 -4.21 7.30
N PHE A 112 5.11 -2.98 7.81
CA PHE A 112 4.06 -1.98 7.58
C PHE A 112 3.92 -1.67 6.10
N ALA A 113 5.02 -1.39 5.38
CA ALA A 113 4.99 -1.17 3.94
C ALA A 113 4.43 -2.40 3.21
N ALA A 114 4.94 -3.60 3.49
CA ALA A 114 4.42 -4.84 2.91
C ALA A 114 2.92 -5.05 3.13
N MET A 115 2.36 -4.59 4.27
CA MET A 115 0.92 -4.68 4.53
C MET A 115 0.11 -3.73 3.65
N ILE A 116 0.60 -2.51 3.43
CA ILE A 116 -0.03 -1.56 2.50
C ILE A 116 -0.06 -2.17 1.09
N GLU A 117 1.09 -2.66 0.58
CA GLU A 117 1.17 -3.28 -0.75
C GLU A 117 0.25 -4.51 -0.88
N ALA A 118 0.18 -5.33 0.16
CA ALA A 118 -0.71 -6.49 0.16
C ALA A 118 -2.18 -6.08 0.01
N ARG A 119 -2.61 -5.00 0.68
CA ARG A 119 -3.98 -4.49 0.60
C ARG A 119 -4.24 -3.79 -0.72
N SER A 120 -3.32 -2.97 -1.22
CA SER A 120 -3.37 -2.35 -2.55
C SER A 120 -3.53 -3.42 -3.63
N CYS A 121 -2.65 -4.43 -3.63
CA CYS A 121 -2.68 -5.53 -4.58
C CYS A 121 -4.01 -6.30 -4.57
N GLU A 122 -4.60 -6.55 -3.39
CA GLU A 122 -5.90 -7.24 -3.27
C GLU A 122 -7.04 -6.37 -3.83
N ARG A 123 -7.03 -5.06 -3.57
CA ARG A 123 -8.04 -4.13 -4.09
C ARG A 123 -7.89 -3.87 -5.58
N PHE A 124 -6.67 -3.73 -6.07
CA PHE A 124 -6.42 -3.62 -7.51
C PHE A 124 -6.89 -4.86 -8.26
N LYS A 125 -6.64 -6.06 -7.70
CA LYS A 125 -7.19 -7.30 -8.25
C LYS A 125 -8.71 -7.25 -8.31
N MET A 126 -9.37 -6.85 -7.24
CA MET A 126 -10.83 -6.77 -7.20
C MET A 126 -11.39 -5.78 -8.24
N LEU A 127 -10.76 -4.60 -8.38
CA LEU A 127 -11.13 -3.62 -9.40
C LEU A 127 -10.89 -4.16 -10.80
N SER A 128 -9.73 -4.78 -11.07
CA SER A 128 -9.42 -5.34 -12.38
C SER A 128 -10.40 -6.44 -12.85
N GLU A 129 -11.04 -7.13 -11.90
CA GLU A 129 -11.96 -8.24 -12.18
C GLU A 129 -13.44 -7.81 -12.20
N ARG A 130 -13.81 -6.67 -11.63
CA ARG A 130 -15.21 -6.37 -11.31
C ARG A 130 -15.70 -4.97 -11.64
N ILE A 131 -14.82 -4.00 -11.90
CA ILE A 131 -15.24 -2.63 -12.29
C ILE A 131 -15.78 -2.63 -13.73
N ASP A 132 -16.84 -1.90 -13.99
CA ASP A 132 -17.46 -1.81 -15.33
C ASP A 132 -16.62 -0.96 -16.31
N ASP A 133 -15.72 -0.08 -15.82
CA ASP A 133 -14.80 0.74 -16.63
C ASP A 133 -13.62 -0.10 -17.12
N GLU A 134 -13.61 -0.52 -18.38
CA GLU A 134 -12.57 -1.38 -18.97
C GLU A 134 -11.16 -0.72 -18.96
N ASP A 135 -11.06 0.61 -19.07
CA ASP A 135 -9.79 1.33 -18.99
C ASP A 135 -9.21 1.24 -17.58
N LEU A 136 -10.03 1.42 -16.55
CA LEU A 136 -9.61 1.24 -15.16
C LEU A 136 -9.36 -0.23 -14.82
N ALA A 137 -10.14 -1.18 -15.33
CA ALA A 137 -9.90 -2.61 -15.12
C ALA A 137 -8.52 -3.03 -15.63
N THR A 138 -8.13 -2.56 -16.81
CA THR A 138 -6.80 -2.82 -17.38
C THR A 138 -5.71 -2.15 -16.54
N PHE A 139 -5.89 -0.88 -16.21
CA PHE A 139 -4.97 -0.10 -15.39
C PHE A 139 -4.68 -0.76 -14.04
N TYR A 140 -5.71 -1.15 -13.30
CA TYR A 140 -5.55 -1.83 -12.00
C TYR A 140 -4.95 -3.23 -12.11
N ARG A 141 -5.13 -3.91 -13.25
CA ARG A 141 -4.45 -5.19 -13.49
C ARG A 141 -2.94 -5.04 -13.60
N ASP A 142 -2.49 -3.98 -14.28
CA ASP A 142 -1.07 -3.71 -14.46
C ASP A 142 -0.42 -3.31 -13.12
N LEU A 143 -1.03 -2.39 -12.39
CA LEU A 143 -0.55 -1.98 -11.06
C LEU A 143 -0.49 -3.13 -10.05
N MET A 144 -1.47 -4.04 -10.06
CA MET A 144 -1.48 -5.21 -9.17
C MET A 144 -0.18 -6.02 -9.25
N VAL A 145 0.46 -6.09 -10.42
CA VAL A 145 1.71 -6.83 -10.61
C VAL A 145 2.87 -6.13 -9.91
N SER A 146 2.93 -4.80 -10.02
CA SER A 146 3.92 -3.97 -9.34
C SER A 146 3.81 -4.10 -7.82
N GLU A 147 2.60 -3.90 -7.26
CA GLU A 147 2.35 -4.01 -5.83
C GLU A 147 2.73 -5.38 -5.24
N ALA A 148 2.50 -6.46 -6.01
CA ALA A 148 2.94 -7.79 -5.61
C ALA A 148 4.48 -7.91 -5.58
N GLY A 149 5.18 -7.20 -6.44
CA GLY A 149 6.64 -7.06 -6.45
C GLY A 149 7.13 -6.33 -5.20
N HIS A 150 6.60 -5.14 -4.93
CA HIS A 150 6.93 -4.32 -3.75
C HIS A 150 6.68 -5.10 -2.44
N TYR A 151 5.53 -5.76 -2.31
CA TYR A 151 5.22 -6.64 -1.19
C TYR A 151 6.32 -7.68 -0.95
N THR A 152 6.75 -8.36 -2.01
CA THR A 152 7.78 -9.42 -1.92
C THR A 152 9.13 -8.83 -1.50
N THR A 153 9.49 -7.68 -2.06
CA THR A 153 10.71 -6.93 -1.76
C THR A 153 10.76 -6.52 -0.29
N PHE A 154 9.72 -5.89 0.23
CA PHE A 154 9.66 -5.46 1.63
C PHE A 154 9.77 -6.63 2.60
N LEU A 155 9.07 -7.74 2.36
CA LEU A 155 9.20 -8.96 3.19
C LEU A 155 10.58 -9.60 3.08
N GLY A 156 11.21 -9.56 1.90
CA GLY A 156 12.57 -10.04 1.67
C GLY A 156 13.58 -9.27 2.53
N PHE A 157 13.52 -7.95 2.53
CA PHE A 157 14.38 -7.11 3.35
C PHE A 157 14.08 -7.22 4.86
N ALA A 158 12.83 -7.35 5.26
CA ALA A 158 12.50 -7.62 6.67
C ALA A 158 13.16 -8.91 7.17
N ARG A 159 13.18 -9.97 6.34
CA ARG A 159 13.88 -11.22 6.67
C ARG A 159 15.39 -11.08 6.63
N LYS A 160 15.94 -10.33 5.69
CA LYS A 160 17.38 -10.10 5.56
C LYS A 160 17.95 -9.34 6.77
N TYR A 161 17.25 -8.31 7.21
CA TYR A 161 17.69 -7.42 8.28
C TYR A 161 16.96 -7.66 9.62
N HIS A 162 16.58 -8.92 9.89
CA HIS A 162 15.71 -9.27 11.00
C HIS A 162 16.29 -8.99 12.41
N GLY A 163 17.63 -8.93 12.57
CA GLY A 163 18.27 -8.59 13.85
C GLY A 163 17.84 -9.44 15.06
N GLY A 164 17.47 -10.71 14.83
CA GLY A 164 16.94 -11.59 15.86
C GLY A 164 15.41 -11.57 16.03
N VAL A 165 14.69 -10.70 15.32
CA VAL A 165 13.20 -10.68 15.29
C VAL A 165 12.68 -11.92 14.55
N ASP A 166 11.68 -12.59 15.14
CA ASP A 166 10.88 -13.57 14.38
C ASP A 166 9.94 -12.84 13.43
N VAL A 167 10.43 -12.61 12.20
CA VAL A 167 9.69 -11.87 11.16
C VAL A 167 8.38 -12.56 10.79
N ASN A 168 8.35 -13.90 10.80
CA ASN A 168 7.13 -14.62 10.45
C ASN A 168 6.06 -14.45 11.53
N ALA A 169 6.42 -14.61 12.80
CA ALA A 169 5.50 -14.35 13.91
C ALA A 169 5.03 -12.89 13.91
N ARG A 170 5.95 -11.93 13.67
CA ARG A 170 5.60 -10.51 13.60
C ARG A 170 4.67 -10.20 12.42
N TRP A 171 4.89 -10.82 11.26
CA TRP A 171 4.01 -10.69 10.10
C TRP A 171 2.61 -11.24 10.39
N GLN A 172 2.50 -12.40 11.04
CA GLN A 172 1.19 -12.92 11.44
C GLN A 172 0.45 -11.96 12.38
N ALA A 173 1.17 -11.32 13.30
CA ALA A 173 0.58 -10.31 14.18
C ALA A 173 0.08 -9.07 13.40
N PHE A 174 0.80 -8.63 12.36
CA PHE A 174 0.32 -7.58 11.44
C PHE A 174 -0.96 -8.00 10.72
N LEU A 175 -1.02 -9.22 10.20
CA LEU A 175 -2.21 -9.77 9.51
C LEU A 175 -3.43 -9.86 10.45
N ASP A 176 -3.24 -10.24 11.72
CA ASP A 176 -4.31 -10.27 12.72
C ASP A 176 -4.81 -8.87 13.06
N PHE A 177 -3.89 -7.93 13.23
CA PHE A 177 -4.23 -6.55 13.54
C PHE A 177 -4.96 -5.88 12.38
N GLU A 178 -4.48 -6.08 11.16
CA GLU A 178 -5.09 -5.55 9.92
C GLU A 178 -6.51 -6.08 9.72
N ALA A 179 -6.76 -7.37 9.98
CA ALA A 179 -8.10 -7.94 9.91
C ALA A 179 -9.09 -7.20 10.84
N GLY A 180 -8.64 -6.80 12.04
CA GLY A 180 -9.44 -5.98 12.96
C GLY A 180 -9.70 -4.56 12.42
N ILE A 181 -8.80 -3.99 11.64
CA ILE A 181 -9.01 -2.70 10.96
C ILE A 181 -10.07 -2.88 9.87
N MET A 182 -9.93 -3.89 9.02
CA MET A 182 -10.84 -4.14 7.89
C MET A 182 -12.29 -4.36 8.34
N GLN A 183 -12.53 -4.95 9.50
CA GLN A 183 -13.88 -5.05 10.07
C GLN A 183 -14.54 -3.70 10.34
N ARG A 184 -13.74 -2.65 10.59
CA ARG A 184 -14.24 -1.30 10.93
C ARG A 184 -14.28 -0.34 9.74
N TYR A 185 -13.35 -0.49 8.81
CA TYR A 185 -13.09 0.49 7.74
C TYR A 185 -13.22 -0.07 6.33
N GLY A 186 -13.25 -1.38 6.14
CA GLY A 186 -13.17 -2.03 4.82
C GLY A 186 -14.30 -1.74 3.83
N THR A 187 -15.31 -0.94 4.22
CA THR A 187 -16.43 -0.52 3.37
C THR A 187 -16.44 0.99 3.10
N LYS A 188 -15.37 1.72 3.42
CA LYS A 188 -15.27 3.16 3.14
C LYS A 188 -14.89 3.44 1.69
N GLU A 189 -15.18 4.66 1.25
CA GLU A 189 -14.88 5.20 -0.08
C GLU A 189 -13.42 5.70 -0.14
N THR A 190 -12.47 4.81 0.15
CA THR A 190 -11.03 5.08 0.12
C THR A 190 -10.31 3.87 -0.47
N MET A 191 -9.06 4.05 -0.93
CA MET A 191 -8.30 2.98 -1.55
C MET A 191 -7.94 1.86 -0.56
N HIS A 192 -7.70 2.15 0.71
CA HIS A 192 -7.33 1.13 1.69
C HIS A 192 -8.46 0.75 2.66
N GLY A 193 -9.41 1.62 2.98
CA GLY A 193 -10.48 1.26 3.90
C GLY A 193 -11.31 2.42 4.39
#